data_fd5f95f9c0ac4b72789ec824e1726059
#
_entry.id   fd5f95f9c0ac4b72789ec824e1726059
#
_cell.length_a   1.000
_cell.length_b   1.000
_cell.length_c   1.000
_cell.angle_alpha   90.00
_cell.angle_beta   90.00
_cell.angle_gamma   90.00
#
_symmetry.space_group_name_H-M   'P 1'
#
loop_
_entity.id
_entity.type
_entity.pdbx_description
1 polymer ?
#
loop_
_entity_poly.entity_id
_entity_poly.type
_entity_poly.pdbx_seq_one_letter_code
_entity_poly.pdbx_strand_id
1 'polypeptide(L)'
;MNLLPRTPRFRIQTGIILMLCLCVIAIASIWRLGNNHNHLHNLSCRAAIDIVRNTASFKGIIDIKSGDTKGIVNIDGIISDAANNEQTVQRMVLFTHSSYGTSPVWVSQKIHVSNRETAPASLIQQILPDFFLTNTSVSNVDLFALNRDTYLITKEGIPYLYCQNYALPENE
;
A
#
# COMPACT_ATOMS: atom_id res chain seq x y z
N MET A 1 -36.33 -62.70 -3.85
CA MET A 1 -35.53 -61.46 -3.62
C MET A 1 -34.94 -61.07 -4.98
N ASN A 2 -35.60 -60.12 -5.67
CA ASN A 2 -35.19 -59.66 -7.00
C ASN A 2 -34.23 -58.45 -6.86
N LEU A 3 -32.96 -58.65 -7.06
CA LEU A 3 -31.95 -57.61 -7.19
C LEU A 3 -32.04 -57.05 -8.63
N LEU A 4 -32.70 -55.90 -8.77
CA LEU A 4 -32.71 -55.14 -10.01
C LEU A 4 -31.30 -54.65 -10.36
N PRO A 5 -30.82 -54.84 -11.59
CA PRO A 5 -29.50 -54.39 -12.02
C PRO A 5 -29.54 -52.83 -12.10
N ARG A 6 -28.76 -52.18 -11.23
CA ARG A 6 -28.54 -50.74 -11.29
C ARG A 6 -27.79 -50.39 -12.58
N THR A 7 -28.50 -49.74 -13.50
CA THR A 7 -28.04 -49.38 -14.83
C THR A 7 -26.75 -48.53 -14.79
N PRO A 8 -25.73 -48.79 -15.62
CA PRO A 8 -24.43 -48.07 -15.62
C PRO A 8 -24.56 -46.59 -15.97
N ARG A 9 -25.68 -46.15 -16.57
CA ARG A 9 -25.93 -44.76 -16.95
C ARG A 9 -26.01 -43.81 -15.75
N PHE A 10 -26.46 -44.27 -14.59
CA PHE A 10 -26.55 -43.44 -13.37
C PHE A 10 -25.18 -43.11 -12.78
N ARG A 11 -24.19 -43.97 -12.92
CA ARG A 11 -22.83 -43.75 -12.45
C ARG A 11 -22.06 -42.74 -13.31
N ILE A 12 -22.34 -42.68 -14.60
CA ILE A 12 -21.73 -41.76 -15.55
C ILE A 12 -22.24 -40.34 -15.31
N GLN A 13 -23.57 -40.19 -15.09
CA GLN A 13 -24.17 -38.87 -14.80
C GLN A 13 -23.70 -38.28 -13.49
N THR A 14 -23.58 -39.07 -12.41
CA THR A 14 -23.01 -38.59 -11.14
C THR A 14 -21.53 -38.18 -11.28
N GLY A 15 -20.75 -38.89 -12.06
CA GLY A 15 -19.34 -38.52 -12.33
C GLY A 15 -19.20 -37.18 -13.06
N ILE A 16 -20.06 -36.96 -14.07
CA ILE A 16 -20.05 -35.68 -14.83
C ILE A 16 -20.45 -34.49 -13.95
N ILE A 17 -21.49 -34.66 -13.11
CA ILE A 17 -21.96 -33.62 -12.18
C ILE A 17 -20.82 -33.25 -11.18
N LEU A 18 -20.14 -34.27 -10.64
CA LEU A 18 -19.07 -34.06 -9.68
C LEU A 18 -17.87 -33.31 -10.29
N MET A 19 -17.53 -33.64 -11.55
CA MET A 19 -16.48 -32.96 -12.30
C MET A 19 -16.84 -31.50 -12.61
N LEU A 20 -18.09 -31.22 -12.98
CA LEU A 20 -18.56 -29.85 -13.19
C LEU A 20 -18.51 -29.02 -11.90
N CYS A 21 -18.91 -29.58 -10.75
CA CYS A 21 -18.83 -28.90 -9.46
C CYS A 21 -17.37 -28.56 -9.09
N LEU A 22 -16.43 -29.47 -9.32
CA LEU A 22 -15.01 -29.22 -9.07
C LEU A 22 -14.45 -28.12 -9.98
N CYS A 23 -14.85 -28.10 -11.26
CA CYS A 23 -14.47 -27.02 -12.18
C CYS A 23 -14.99 -25.65 -11.73
N VAL A 24 -16.24 -25.55 -11.29
CA VAL A 24 -16.83 -24.31 -10.79
C VAL A 24 -16.11 -23.82 -9.53
N ILE A 25 -15.79 -24.71 -8.60
CA ILE A 25 -15.03 -24.36 -7.38
C ILE A 25 -13.62 -23.89 -7.74
N ALA A 26 -12.95 -24.56 -8.68
CA ALA A 26 -11.63 -24.15 -9.14
C ALA A 26 -11.63 -22.77 -9.80
N ILE A 27 -12.60 -22.49 -10.67
CA ILE A 27 -12.78 -21.20 -11.33
C ILE A 27 -13.08 -20.11 -10.29
N ALA A 28 -13.97 -20.36 -9.35
CA ALA A 28 -14.31 -19.42 -8.27
C ALA A 28 -13.11 -19.13 -7.37
N SER A 29 -12.25 -20.12 -7.12
CA SER A 29 -11.03 -19.96 -6.34
C SER A 29 -9.99 -19.12 -7.08
N ILE A 30 -9.82 -19.34 -8.39
CA ILE A 30 -8.92 -18.53 -9.23
C ILE A 30 -9.43 -17.09 -9.31
N TRP A 31 -10.73 -16.90 -9.45
CA TRP A 31 -11.35 -15.56 -9.46
C TRP A 31 -11.13 -14.80 -8.14
N ARG A 32 -11.28 -15.48 -7.00
CA ARG A 32 -11.01 -14.89 -5.69
C ARG A 32 -9.55 -14.52 -5.50
N LEU A 33 -8.63 -15.37 -5.94
CA LEU A 33 -7.19 -15.09 -5.87
C LEU A 33 -6.80 -13.93 -6.79
N GLY A 34 -7.34 -13.87 -8.02
CA GLY A 34 -7.05 -12.80 -8.97
C GLY A 34 -7.61 -11.43 -8.53
N ASN A 35 -8.75 -11.42 -7.84
CA ASN A 35 -9.38 -10.17 -7.40
C ASN A 35 -8.70 -9.55 -6.16
N ASN A 36 -7.86 -10.32 -5.47
CA ASN A 36 -7.16 -9.84 -4.26
C ASN A 36 -5.90 -9.01 -4.59
N HIS A 37 -5.46 -8.99 -5.85
CA HIS A 37 -4.28 -8.23 -6.29
C HIS A 37 -4.57 -6.75 -6.63
N ASN A 38 -5.83 -6.33 -6.67
CA ASN A 38 -6.22 -4.99 -7.14
C ASN A 38 -6.29 -3.92 -6.02
N HIS A 39 -5.81 -4.19 -4.81
CA HIS A 39 -5.91 -3.24 -3.69
C HIS A 39 -4.99 -2.01 -3.78
N LEU A 40 -4.07 -1.97 -4.74
CA LEU A 40 -3.22 -0.80 -5.01
C LEU A 40 -3.88 0.24 -5.90
N HIS A 41 -4.93 -0.14 -6.64
CA HIS A 41 -5.69 0.77 -7.48
C HIS A 41 -6.60 1.63 -6.59
N ASN A 42 -6.26 2.91 -6.44
CA ASN A 42 -6.99 3.90 -5.64
C ASN A 42 -6.73 3.85 -4.12
N LEU A 43 -5.49 3.66 -3.72
CA LEU A 43 -5.11 3.87 -2.32
C LEU A 43 -5.23 5.35 -1.96
N SER A 44 -6.02 5.67 -0.95
CA SER A 44 -6.09 7.00 -0.33
C SER A 44 -5.98 6.83 1.17
N CYS A 45 -4.83 7.10 1.73
CA CYS A 45 -4.64 6.86 3.16
C CYS A 45 -3.78 7.93 3.84
N ARG A 46 -4.03 8.10 5.14
CA ARG A 46 -3.35 9.04 6.02
C ARG A 46 -2.73 8.31 7.21
N ALA A 47 -1.52 8.70 7.55
CA ALA A 47 -0.85 8.19 8.74
C ALA A 47 -0.22 9.33 9.54
N ALA A 48 -0.36 9.28 10.84
CA ALA A 48 0.45 10.08 11.75
C ALA A 48 1.77 9.33 12.00
N ILE A 49 2.87 10.06 11.98
CA ILE A 49 4.20 9.52 12.21
C ILE A 49 4.91 10.28 13.32
N ASP A 50 5.64 9.54 14.13
CA ASP A 50 6.53 10.05 15.15
C ASP A 50 7.83 9.24 15.06
N ILE A 51 8.89 9.87 14.55
CA ILE A 51 10.18 9.24 14.32
C ILE A 51 11.20 9.92 15.19
N VAL A 52 11.92 9.12 15.97
CA VAL A 52 13.08 9.59 16.73
C VAL A 52 14.31 8.84 16.22
N ARG A 53 15.32 9.58 15.77
CA ARG A 53 16.56 9.00 15.28
C ARG A 53 17.74 9.85 15.71
N ASN A 54 18.67 9.22 16.43
CA ASN A 54 19.81 9.91 17.03
C ASN A 54 19.37 11.10 17.91
N THR A 55 19.70 12.31 17.50
CA THR A 55 19.40 13.56 18.20
C THR A 55 18.30 14.37 17.55
N ALA A 56 17.67 13.84 16.51
CA ALA A 56 16.60 14.50 15.81
C ALA A 56 15.28 13.72 15.93
N SER A 57 14.16 14.44 15.95
CA SER A 57 12.83 13.85 15.95
C SER A 57 11.95 14.52 14.91
N PHE A 58 11.02 13.76 14.33
CA PHE A 58 10.03 14.27 13.39
C PHE A 58 8.65 13.81 13.80
N LYS A 59 7.72 14.76 13.91
CA LYS A 59 6.30 14.50 14.13
C LYS A 59 5.50 15.12 13.01
N GLY A 60 4.65 14.32 12.38
CA GLY A 60 3.89 14.81 11.25
C GLY A 60 2.85 13.85 10.73
N ILE A 61 2.34 14.19 9.56
CA ILE A 61 1.34 13.43 8.83
C ILE A 61 1.89 13.09 7.46
N ILE A 62 1.64 11.87 7.03
CA ILE A 62 1.84 11.43 5.65
C ILE A 62 0.47 11.14 5.04
N ASP A 63 0.18 11.77 3.89
CA ASP A 63 -0.97 11.47 3.05
C ASP A 63 -0.49 10.82 1.76
N ILE A 64 -1.02 9.63 1.47
CA ILE A 64 -0.68 8.87 0.27
C ILE A 64 -1.94 8.74 -0.58
N LYS A 65 -1.83 9.11 -1.85
CA LYS A 65 -2.86 8.85 -2.87
C LYS A 65 -2.21 8.17 -4.05
N SER A 66 -2.70 7.00 -4.41
CA SER A 66 -2.18 6.22 -5.52
C SER A 66 -3.31 5.80 -6.45
N GLY A 67 -3.12 6.00 -7.75
CA GLY A 67 -3.93 5.42 -8.82
C GLY A 67 -3.21 4.23 -9.46
N ASP A 68 -3.51 3.94 -10.72
CA ASP A 68 -3.05 2.72 -11.41
C ASP A 68 -1.52 2.62 -11.57
N THR A 69 -0.86 3.72 -11.88
CA THR A 69 0.59 3.74 -12.17
C THR A 69 1.33 4.90 -11.52
N LYS A 70 0.59 5.85 -10.96
CA LYS A 70 1.13 7.08 -10.39
C LYS A 70 0.48 7.39 -9.06
N GLY A 71 1.23 8.08 -8.22
CA GLY A 71 0.71 8.54 -6.94
C GLY A 71 1.38 9.81 -6.47
N ILE A 72 0.86 10.28 -5.35
CA ILE A 72 1.33 11.46 -4.63
C ILE A 72 1.49 11.07 -3.16
N VAL A 73 2.62 11.45 -2.59
CA VAL A 73 2.81 11.43 -1.14
C VAL A 73 3.03 12.85 -0.67
N ASN A 74 2.19 13.32 0.25
CA ASN A 74 2.42 14.56 0.97
C ASN A 74 2.98 14.23 2.34
N ILE A 75 3.99 14.97 2.78
CA ILE A 75 4.50 14.94 4.14
C ILE A 75 4.47 16.35 4.70
N ASP A 76 3.87 16.47 5.88
CA ASP A 76 3.74 17.72 6.61
C ASP A 76 4.03 17.47 8.09
N GLY A 77 4.90 18.26 8.70
CA GLY A 77 5.25 18.08 10.09
C GLY A 77 6.33 19.01 10.60
N ILE A 78 6.76 18.71 11.82
CA ILE A 78 7.78 19.46 12.54
C ILE A 78 8.96 18.52 12.81
N ILE A 79 10.15 18.96 12.48
CA ILE A 79 11.41 18.32 12.83
C ILE A 79 12.10 19.13 13.92
N SER A 80 12.59 18.46 14.95
CA SER A 80 13.34 19.06 16.04
C SER A 80 14.77 18.52 16.04
N ASP A 81 15.72 19.40 16.22
CA ASP A 81 17.15 19.05 16.36
C ASP A 81 17.53 18.71 17.82
N ALA A 82 18.81 18.41 18.06
CA ALA A 82 19.34 18.12 19.38
C ALA A 82 19.16 19.25 20.40
N ALA A 83 19.00 20.48 19.95
CA ALA A 83 18.77 21.65 20.78
C ALA A 83 17.27 21.97 20.97
N ASN A 84 16.39 21.09 20.48
CA ASN A 84 14.92 21.28 20.44
C ASN A 84 14.47 22.48 19.60
N ASN A 85 15.27 22.91 18.61
CA ASN A 85 14.78 23.89 17.65
C ASN A 85 13.82 23.22 16.69
N GLU A 86 12.60 23.73 16.65
CA GLU A 86 11.54 23.22 15.79
C GLU A 86 11.54 23.91 14.43
N GLN A 87 11.43 23.09 13.38
CA GLN A 87 11.45 23.52 11.99
C GLN A 87 10.42 22.76 11.19
N THR A 88 9.80 23.42 10.23
CA THR A 88 8.74 22.82 9.41
C THR A 88 9.32 22.04 8.25
N VAL A 89 8.77 20.86 8.02
CA VAL A 89 8.96 20.04 6.81
C VAL A 89 7.64 19.98 6.08
N GLN A 90 7.63 20.39 4.81
CA GLN A 90 6.41 20.32 3.98
C GLN A 90 6.77 20.03 2.53
N ARG A 91 6.52 18.79 2.10
CA ARG A 91 6.89 18.27 0.77
C ARG A 91 5.79 17.46 0.13
N MET A 92 5.76 17.54 -1.19
CA MET A 92 4.94 16.68 -2.03
C MET A 92 5.86 15.89 -2.96
N VAL A 93 5.73 14.57 -2.97
CA VAL A 93 6.45 13.67 -3.86
C VAL A 93 5.47 13.08 -4.86
N LEU A 94 5.70 13.37 -6.13
CA LEU A 94 5.05 12.66 -7.23
C LEU A 94 5.85 11.39 -7.51
N PHE A 95 5.19 10.25 -7.57
CA PHE A 95 5.86 8.98 -7.82
C PHE A 95 5.13 8.15 -8.89
N THR A 96 5.86 7.26 -9.51
CA THR A 96 5.30 6.16 -10.31
C THR A 96 5.49 4.86 -9.55
N HIS A 97 4.57 3.93 -9.73
CA HIS A 97 4.74 2.59 -9.22
C HIS A 97 4.54 1.56 -10.33
N SER A 98 5.28 0.49 -10.24
CA SER A 98 5.16 -0.68 -11.11
C SER A 98 5.13 -1.92 -10.25
N SER A 99 4.27 -2.87 -10.62
CA SER A 99 4.27 -4.18 -10.00
C SER A 99 5.32 -5.04 -10.70
N TYR A 100 6.48 -5.21 -10.07
CA TYR A 100 7.47 -6.19 -10.48
C TYR A 100 7.37 -7.37 -9.51
N GLY A 101 6.84 -8.48 -9.98
CA GLY A 101 6.61 -9.65 -9.11
C GLY A 101 5.48 -9.41 -8.10
N THR A 102 5.74 -9.69 -6.83
CA THR A 102 4.75 -9.60 -5.73
C THR A 102 4.76 -8.27 -4.99
N SER A 103 5.81 -7.46 -5.15
CA SER A 103 5.99 -6.21 -4.41
C SER A 103 6.01 -5.00 -5.34
N PRO A 104 5.22 -3.95 -5.07
CA PRO A 104 5.26 -2.74 -5.84
C PRO A 104 6.56 -1.97 -5.59
N VAL A 105 7.12 -1.45 -6.66
CA VAL A 105 8.29 -0.58 -6.64
C VAL A 105 7.82 0.85 -6.87
N TRP A 106 8.10 1.73 -5.94
CA TRP A 106 7.81 3.16 -6.03
C TRP A 106 9.05 3.92 -6.46
N VAL A 107 8.91 4.79 -7.44
CA VAL A 107 10.01 5.62 -7.94
C VAL A 107 9.58 7.08 -7.86
N SER A 108 10.28 7.87 -7.03
CA SER A 108 10.04 9.32 -6.93
C SER A 108 10.34 9.98 -8.29
N GLN A 109 9.42 10.75 -8.82
CA GLN A 109 9.58 11.44 -10.10
C GLN A 109 9.92 12.91 -9.92
N LYS A 110 9.21 13.57 -9.03
CA LYS A 110 9.37 14.99 -8.77
C LYS A 110 9.04 15.30 -7.32
N ILE A 111 9.88 16.09 -6.69
CA ILE A 111 9.69 16.56 -5.33
C ILE A 111 9.43 18.05 -5.37
N HIS A 112 8.31 18.44 -4.78
CA HIS A 112 7.96 19.83 -4.54
C HIS A 112 8.18 20.14 -3.07
N VAL A 113 9.10 21.07 -2.80
CA VAL A 113 9.34 21.62 -1.48
C VAL A 113 8.50 22.88 -1.34
N SER A 114 7.71 22.97 -0.27
CA SER A 114 6.90 24.14 0.02
C SER A 114 7.78 25.32 0.41
N ASN A 115 7.34 26.55 0.08
CA ASN A 115 7.98 27.78 0.57
C ASN A 115 7.81 27.99 2.09
N ARG A 116 7.02 27.16 2.76
CA ARG A 116 6.88 27.14 4.22
C ARG A 116 7.85 26.21 4.90
N GLU A 117 8.59 25.39 4.15
CA GLU A 117 9.61 24.53 4.73
C GLU A 117 10.77 25.38 5.24
N THR A 118 11.12 25.20 6.51
CA THR A 118 12.24 25.92 7.16
C THR A 118 13.37 24.97 7.53
N ALA A 119 13.13 23.65 7.53
CA ALA A 119 14.12 22.67 7.90
C ALA A 119 15.22 22.54 6.84
N PRO A 120 16.52 22.59 7.23
CA PRO A 120 17.60 22.41 6.29
C PRO A 120 17.68 20.95 5.80
N ALA A 121 18.08 20.76 4.56
CA ALA A 121 18.18 19.44 3.95
C ALA A 121 19.02 18.45 4.77
N SER A 122 20.10 18.91 5.39
CA SER A 122 20.98 18.09 6.22
C SER A 122 20.29 17.50 7.45
N LEU A 123 19.33 18.20 8.03
CA LEU A 123 18.55 17.71 9.15
C LEU A 123 17.48 16.71 8.67
N ILE A 124 16.82 17.02 7.57
CA ILE A 124 15.77 16.14 7.00
C ILE A 124 16.38 14.81 6.57
N GLN A 125 17.57 14.79 5.98
CA GLN A 125 18.29 13.57 5.56
C GLN A 125 18.59 12.60 6.71
N GLN A 126 18.64 13.09 7.93
CA GLN A 126 18.88 12.22 9.10
C GLN A 126 17.66 11.36 9.44
N ILE A 127 16.46 11.77 9.03
CA ILE A 127 15.19 11.16 9.45
C ILE A 127 14.42 10.57 8.28
N LEU A 128 14.28 11.33 7.18
CA LEU A 128 13.47 10.91 6.05
C LEU A 128 14.28 10.08 5.04
N PRO A 129 13.68 9.03 4.47
CA PRO A 129 14.28 8.27 3.38
C PRO A 129 14.53 9.11 2.13
N ASP A 130 15.49 8.67 1.30
CA ASP A 130 15.85 9.32 0.03
C ASP A 130 14.67 9.51 -0.92
N PHE A 131 13.65 8.69 -0.82
CA PHE A 131 12.40 8.81 -1.57
C PHE A 131 11.75 10.19 -1.41
N PHE A 132 11.92 10.86 -0.26
CA PHE A 132 11.39 12.20 0.01
C PHE A 132 12.39 13.32 -0.31
N LEU A 133 13.60 12.97 -0.69
CA LEU A 133 14.73 13.92 -0.79
C LEU A 133 15.24 14.07 -2.20
N THR A 134 15.26 12.98 -2.97
CA THR A 134 15.87 12.94 -4.30
C THR A 134 14.90 12.40 -5.35
N ASN A 135 14.94 12.99 -6.54
CA ASN A 135 14.23 12.45 -7.69
C ASN A 135 14.85 11.12 -8.12
N THR A 136 14.07 10.25 -8.74
CA THR A 136 14.49 8.92 -9.21
C THR A 136 14.91 7.95 -8.09
N SER A 137 14.64 8.29 -6.84
CA SER A 137 14.85 7.37 -5.72
C SER A 137 13.83 6.23 -5.76
N VAL A 138 14.33 5.02 -5.57
CA VAL A 138 13.55 3.78 -5.59
C VAL A 138 13.23 3.35 -4.17
N SER A 139 11.97 3.00 -3.92
CA SER A 139 11.52 2.44 -2.64
C SER A 139 10.68 1.19 -2.89
N ASN A 140 11.12 0.06 -2.36
CA ASN A 140 10.34 -1.15 -2.33
C ASN A 140 9.41 -1.08 -1.13
N VAL A 141 8.13 -1.13 -1.37
CA VAL A 141 7.10 -1.10 -0.32
C VAL A 141 6.12 -2.23 -0.55
N ASP A 142 5.77 -2.92 0.53
CA ASP A 142 4.69 -3.88 0.51
C ASP A 142 3.49 -3.27 1.23
N LEU A 143 2.30 -3.48 0.68
CA LEU A 143 1.06 -2.98 1.21
C LEU A 143 0.17 -4.15 1.63
N PHE A 144 -0.17 -4.20 2.90
CA PHE A 144 -1.06 -5.21 3.45
C PHE A 144 -2.35 -4.56 3.96
N ALA A 145 -3.49 -4.99 3.42
CA ALA A 145 -4.78 -4.61 3.97
C ALA A 145 -5.00 -5.38 5.29
N LEU A 146 -5.08 -4.66 6.40
CA LEU A 146 -5.40 -5.25 7.71
C LEU A 146 -6.91 -5.39 7.89
N ASN A 147 -7.66 -4.43 7.38
CA ASN A 147 -9.12 -4.41 7.32
C ASN A 147 -9.57 -3.54 6.14
N ARG A 148 -10.87 -3.18 6.07
CA ARG A 148 -11.42 -2.37 4.97
C ARG A 148 -10.81 -0.97 4.87
N ASP A 149 -10.40 -0.42 6.01
CA ASP A 149 -10.02 0.99 6.12
C ASP A 149 -8.57 1.19 6.63
N THR A 150 -7.84 0.11 6.88
CA THR A 150 -6.48 0.21 7.43
C THR A 150 -5.51 -0.62 6.62
N TYR A 151 -4.41 0.01 6.26
CA TYR A 151 -3.30 -0.60 5.55
C TYR A 151 -2.04 -0.55 6.40
N LEU A 152 -1.25 -1.59 6.33
CA LEU A 152 0.10 -1.65 6.84
C LEU A 152 1.06 -1.51 5.66
N ILE A 153 1.90 -0.50 5.69
CA ILE A 153 2.99 -0.34 4.74
C ILE A 153 4.24 -0.89 5.40
N THR A 154 4.90 -1.83 4.73
CA THR A 154 6.16 -2.40 5.19
C THR A 154 7.26 -2.12 4.18
N LYS A 155 8.48 -2.09 4.65
CA LYS A 155 9.68 -2.07 3.83
C LYS A 155 10.55 -3.25 4.24
N GLU A 156 10.85 -4.12 3.27
CA GLU A 156 11.66 -5.35 3.53
C GLU A 156 11.07 -6.22 4.66
N GLY A 157 9.74 -6.30 4.75
CA GLY A 157 9.03 -7.06 5.78
C GLY A 157 8.95 -6.39 7.16
N ILE A 158 9.55 -5.19 7.34
CA ILE A 158 9.48 -4.44 8.60
C ILE A 158 8.31 -3.47 8.52
N PRO A 159 7.38 -3.47 9.51
CA PRO A 159 6.32 -2.48 9.61
C PRO A 159 6.88 -1.07 9.64
N TYR A 160 6.43 -0.24 8.70
CA TYR A 160 6.93 1.12 8.53
C TYR A 160 5.87 2.17 8.85
N LEU A 161 4.62 1.92 8.42
CA LEU A 161 3.56 2.89 8.52
C LEU A 161 2.19 2.22 8.63
N TYR A 162 1.37 2.66 9.60
CA TYR A 162 -0.06 2.34 9.66
C TYR A 162 -0.85 3.45 9.00
N CYS A 163 -1.59 3.12 7.98
CA CYS A 163 -2.28 4.06 7.12
C CYS A 163 -3.79 3.82 7.19
N GLN A 164 -4.56 4.83 7.56
CA GLN A 164 -6.02 4.77 7.57
C GLN A 164 -6.56 5.34 6.26
N ASN A 165 -7.45 4.60 5.62
CA ASN A 165 -8.20 5.07 4.47
C ASN A 165 -9.10 6.23 4.93
N TYR A 166 -8.99 7.37 4.27
CA TYR A 166 -9.98 8.43 4.42
C TYR A 166 -10.59 8.70 3.05
N ALA A 167 -11.78 8.21 2.85
CA ALA A 167 -12.61 8.72 1.79
C ALA A 167 -12.97 10.16 2.16
N LEU A 168 -12.66 11.11 1.28
CA LEU A 168 -13.29 12.43 1.39
C LEU A 168 -14.80 12.17 1.39
N PRO A 169 -15.59 12.82 2.27
CA PRO A 169 -17.04 12.72 2.17
C PRO A 169 -17.41 13.12 0.74
N GLU A 170 -18.05 12.20 0.01
CA GLU A 170 -18.70 12.56 -1.24
C GLU A 170 -19.70 13.66 -0.87
N ASN A 171 -19.47 14.83 -1.44
CA ASN A 171 -20.44 15.92 -1.33
C ASN A 171 -21.72 15.45 -2.03
N GLU A 172 -22.73 15.10 -1.24
CA GLU A 172 -24.09 14.95 -1.70
C GLU A 172 -24.64 16.31 -2.20
#